data_1a6aee1923de5255e0fbb1bd8bf2b37b
#
_entry.id   1a6aee1923de5255e0fbb1bd8bf2b37b
#
_cell.length_a   1.000
_cell.length_b   1.000
_cell.length_c   1.000
_cell.angle_alpha   90.00
_cell.angle_beta   90.00
_cell.angle_gamma   90.00
#
_symmetry.space_group_name_H-M   'P 1'
#
loop_
_entity.id
_entity.type
_entity.pdbx_description
1 polymer ?
#
loop_
_entity_poly.entity_id
_entity_poly.type
_entity_poly.pdbx_seq_one_letter_code
_entity_poly.pdbx_strand_id
1 'polypeptide(L)'
;FYIDITGRNDWSSTLSKGNKEKVCLILVMSRNAQLYVLDEPIAGVDPATRDYIMSVIINNYNPDASVLISTHLISDIENILDDVIFIKQGQIVLQMPVDDIREKHGKTVDAYFREVFAC
;
A
#
# COMPACT_ATOMS: atom_id res chain seq x y z
N PHE A 1 3.36 -3.12 -10.34
CA PHE A 1 3.91 -2.59 -11.61
C PHE A 1 4.13 -1.09 -11.47
N TYR A 2 5.38 -0.70 -11.39
CA TYR A 2 5.77 0.69 -11.24
C TYR A 2 5.98 1.29 -12.63
N ILE A 3 5.21 2.30 -12.97
CA ILE A 3 5.46 3.09 -14.18
C ILE A 3 6.26 4.31 -13.75
N ASP A 4 7.52 4.32 -14.10
CA ASP A 4 8.35 5.49 -13.89
C ASP A 4 8.06 6.49 -15.01
N ILE A 5 7.25 7.47 -14.69
CA ILE A 5 7.00 8.60 -15.59
C ILE A 5 7.94 9.77 -15.32
N THR A 6 8.82 9.62 -14.33
CA THR A 6 9.84 10.63 -14.05
C THR A 6 10.97 10.52 -15.06
N GLY A 7 11.27 11.58 -15.75
CA GLY A 7 12.41 11.64 -16.67
C GLY A 7 12.07 11.73 -18.15
N ARG A 8 10.82 11.59 -18.55
CA ARG A 8 10.44 11.71 -19.96
C ARG A 8 9.64 12.94 -20.32
N ASN A 9 9.05 13.62 -19.34
CA ASN A 9 8.22 14.80 -19.57
C ASN A 9 8.53 15.89 -18.55
N ASP A 10 8.74 17.10 -19.03
CA ASP A 10 9.05 18.24 -18.18
C ASP A 10 7.93 18.57 -17.19
N TRP A 11 6.67 18.21 -17.52
CA TRP A 11 5.54 18.47 -16.62
C TRP A 11 5.65 17.72 -15.29
N SER A 12 6.24 16.52 -15.28
CA SER A 12 6.39 15.75 -14.04
C SER A 12 7.37 16.40 -13.07
N SER A 13 8.37 17.14 -13.58
CA SER A 13 9.35 17.83 -12.74
C SER A 13 8.77 19.06 -12.05
N THR A 14 7.65 19.60 -12.54
CA THR A 14 7.00 20.77 -11.94
C THR A 14 5.99 20.40 -10.87
N LEU A 15 5.64 19.11 -10.72
CA LEU A 15 4.69 18.65 -9.72
C LEU A 15 5.38 18.41 -8.38
N SER A 16 4.64 18.65 -7.29
CA SER A 16 5.08 18.22 -5.97
C SER A 16 5.14 16.69 -5.90
N LYS A 17 5.86 16.15 -4.92
CA LYS A 17 5.93 14.70 -4.72
C LYS A 17 4.54 14.09 -4.54
N GLY A 18 3.67 14.72 -3.75
CA GLY A 18 2.31 14.26 -3.55
C GLY A 18 1.49 14.23 -4.84
N ASN A 19 1.64 15.24 -5.69
CA ASN A 19 0.94 15.28 -6.97
C ASN A 19 1.48 14.23 -7.95
N LYS A 20 2.78 13.98 -7.96
CA LYS A 20 3.38 12.90 -8.75
C LYS A 20 2.83 11.55 -8.33
N GLU A 21 2.74 11.29 -7.04
CA GLU A 21 2.17 10.05 -6.51
C GLU A 21 0.70 9.89 -6.91
N LYS A 22 -0.10 10.95 -6.84
CA LYS A 22 -1.49 10.95 -7.28
C LYS A 22 -1.62 10.59 -8.76
N VAL A 23 -0.81 11.19 -9.62
CA VAL A 23 -0.84 10.95 -11.06
C VAL A 23 -0.42 9.50 -11.37
N CYS A 24 0.66 9.02 -10.77
CA CYS A 24 1.12 7.64 -10.95
C CYS A 24 0.03 6.65 -10.52
N LEU A 25 -0.60 6.89 -9.39
CA LEU A 25 -1.65 6.02 -8.86
C LEU A 25 -2.86 5.98 -9.79
N ILE A 26 -3.31 7.12 -10.28
CA ILE A 26 -4.44 7.20 -11.20
C ILE A 26 -4.14 6.40 -12.47
N LEU A 27 -2.93 6.52 -13.01
CA LEU A 27 -2.52 5.78 -14.21
C LEU A 27 -2.52 4.27 -13.97
N VAL A 28 -2.03 3.83 -12.81
CA VAL A 28 -2.00 2.41 -12.46
C VAL A 28 -3.40 1.87 -12.21
N MET A 29 -4.20 2.58 -11.40
CA MET A 29 -5.53 2.11 -11.00
C MET A 29 -6.57 2.24 -12.10
N SER A 30 -6.31 3.02 -13.15
CA SER A 30 -7.21 3.11 -14.30
C SER A 30 -7.12 1.90 -15.23
N ARG A 31 -6.14 1.04 -15.04
CA ARG A 31 -6.00 -0.18 -15.85
C ARG A 31 -6.97 -1.25 -15.37
N ASN A 32 -7.50 -2.02 -16.31
CA ASN A 32 -8.30 -3.20 -16.01
C ASN A 32 -7.35 -4.40 -15.83
N ALA A 33 -6.85 -4.57 -14.62
CA ALA A 33 -5.88 -5.62 -14.29
C ALA A 33 -6.46 -6.64 -13.34
N GLN A 34 -5.87 -7.84 -13.30
CA GLN A 34 -6.21 -8.87 -12.33
C GLN A 34 -5.41 -8.73 -11.04
N LEU A 35 -4.26 -8.07 -11.11
CA LEU A 35 -3.39 -7.82 -9.97
C LEU A 35 -2.82 -6.41 -10.08
N TYR A 36 -2.98 -5.65 -9.01
CA TYR A 36 -2.32 -4.34 -8.85
C TYR A 36 -1.22 -4.50 -7.80
N VAL A 37 -0.01 -4.06 -8.13
CA VAL A 37 1.14 -4.10 -7.20
C VAL A 37 1.58 -2.67 -6.92
N LEU A 38 1.52 -2.27 -5.65
CA LEU A 38 1.85 -0.92 -5.20
C LEU A 38 2.97 -1.01 -4.16
N ASP A 39 4.12 -0.45 -4.48
CA ASP A 39 5.28 -0.44 -3.60
C ASP A 39 5.36 0.91 -2.88
N GLU A 40 5.18 0.89 -1.56
CA GLU A 40 5.24 2.06 -0.68
C GLU A 40 4.40 3.24 -1.22
N PRO A 41 3.09 3.05 -1.52
CA PRO A 41 2.31 4.07 -2.21
C PRO A 41 2.07 5.33 -1.39
N ILE A 42 2.22 5.27 -0.07
CA ILE A 42 1.96 6.42 0.83
C ILE A 42 3.20 6.94 1.53
N ALA A 43 4.39 6.40 1.22
CA ALA A 43 5.61 6.82 1.87
C ALA A 43 5.99 8.26 1.49
N GLY A 44 6.30 9.07 2.48
CA GLY A 44 6.80 10.42 2.28
C GLY A 44 5.77 11.44 1.79
N VAL A 45 4.47 11.12 1.88
CA VAL A 45 3.40 12.07 1.54
C VAL A 45 2.69 12.55 2.81
N ASP A 46 2.07 13.73 2.73
CA ASP A 46 1.32 14.30 3.85
C ASP A 46 0.03 13.52 4.14
N PRO A 47 -0.56 13.67 5.35
CA PRO A 47 -1.76 12.92 5.72
C PRO A 47 -2.95 13.09 4.78
N ALA A 48 -3.20 14.30 4.29
CA ALA A 48 -4.31 14.56 3.36
C ALA A 48 -4.10 13.82 2.03
N THR A 49 -2.88 13.81 1.53
CA THR A 49 -2.52 13.07 0.31
C THR A 49 -2.63 11.57 0.52
N ARG A 50 -2.25 11.06 1.71
CA ARG A 50 -2.43 9.65 2.05
C ARG A 50 -3.89 9.24 1.99
N ASP A 51 -4.77 10.03 2.58
CA ASP A 51 -6.22 9.74 2.56
C ASP A 51 -6.76 9.71 1.14
N TYR A 52 -6.32 10.64 0.30
CA TYR A 52 -6.68 10.65 -1.11
C TYR A 52 -6.20 9.38 -1.83
N ILE A 53 -4.94 9.01 -1.65
CA ILE A 53 -4.36 7.82 -2.27
C ILE A 53 -5.13 6.57 -1.84
N MET A 54 -5.41 6.43 -0.55
CA MET A 54 -6.15 5.29 -0.03
C MET A 54 -7.57 5.23 -0.61
N SER A 55 -8.25 6.35 -0.73
CA SER A 55 -9.58 6.40 -1.32
C SER A 55 -9.58 6.00 -2.80
N VAL A 56 -8.57 6.41 -3.55
CA VAL A 56 -8.42 6.02 -4.96
C VAL A 56 -8.21 4.51 -5.08
N ILE A 57 -7.36 3.93 -4.24
CA ILE A 57 -7.11 2.48 -4.24
C ILE A 57 -8.42 1.73 -3.94
N ILE A 58 -9.13 2.10 -2.88
CA ILE A 58 -10.34 1.42 -2.46
C ILE A 58 -11.45 1.48 -3.51
N ASN A 59 -11.59 2.62 -4.18
CA ASN A 59 -12.73 2.88 -5.06
C ASN A 59 -12.51 2.51 -6.53
N ASN A 60 -11.29 2.23 -6.94
CA ASN A 60 -10.98 2.13 -8.37
C ASN A 60 -10.39 0.78 -8.80
N TYR A 61 -10.13 -0.15 -7.89
CA TYR A 61 -9.67 -1.45 -8.33
C TYR A 61 -10.85 -2.31 -8.84
N ASN A 62 -10.55 -3.19 -9.79
CA ASN A 62 -11.51 -4.17 -10.28
C ASN A 62 -11.92 -5.10 -9.11
N PRO A 63 -13.23 -5.29 -8.82
CA PRO A 63 -13.67 -6.17 -7.73
C PRO A 63 -13.15 -7.60 -7.81
N ASP A 64 -12.87 -8.10 -9.01
CA ASP A 64 -12.32 -9.44 -9.22
C ASP A 64 -10.79 -9.49 -9.15
N ALA A 65 -10.15 -8.34 -8.96
CA ALA A 65 -8.69 -8.23 -8.89
C ALA A 65 -8.18 -8.32 -7.46
N SER A 66 -6.88 -8.60 -7.34
CA SER A 66 -6.16 -8.51 -6.09
C SER A 66 -5.29 -7.27 -6.07
N VAL A 67 -5.12 -6.67 -4.90
CA VAL A 67 -4.21 -5.54 -4.70
C VAL A 67 -3.14 -5.97 -3.70
N LEU A 68 -1.89 -5.89 -4.11
CA LEU A 68 -0.73 -6.17 -3.25
C LEU A 68 -0.01 -4.86 -2.94
N ILE A 69 0.07 -4.53 -1.67
CA ILE A 69 0.71 -3.30 -1.20
C ILE A 69 1.90 -3.66 -0.33
N SER A 70 3.08 -3.15 -0.66
CA SER A 70 4.23 -3.20 0.23
C SER A 70 4.35 -1.88 0.99
N THR A 71 4.49 -1.95 2.30
CA THR A 71 4.64 -0.75 3.13
C THR A 71 5.14 -1.10 4.53
N HIS A 72 5.79 -0.13 5.17
CA HIS A 72 6.09 -0.18 6.60
C HIS A 72 5.11 0.69 7.43
N LEU A 73 4.21 1.41 6.77
CA LEU A 73 3.24 2.30 7.41
C LEU A 73 1.93 1.54 7.68
N ILE A 74 2.00 0.52 8.51
CA ILE A 74 0.93 -0.46 8.71
C ILE A 74 -0.33 0.18 9.27
N SER A 75 -0.20 1.03 10.29
CA SER A 75 -1.36 1.65 10.94
C SER A 75 -2.19 2.52 10.00
N ASP A 76 -1.57 3.06 8.96
CA ASP A 76 -2.27 3.93 8.00
C ASP A 76 -3.16 3.15 7.02
N ILE A 77 -2.85 1.86 6.79
CA ILE A 77 -3.58 1.04 5.82
C ILE A 77 -4.29 -0.17 6.43
N GLU A 78 -4.13 -0.40 7.71
CA GLU A 78 -4.63 -1.60 8.38
C GLU A 78 -6.12 -1.86 8.13
N ASN A 79 -6.92 -0.79 8.09
CA ASN A 79 -8.37 -0.90 7.98
C ASN A 79 -8.86 -1.41 6.62
N ILE A 80 -8.00 -1.38 5.60
CA ILE A 80 -8.38 -1.84 4.26
C ILE A 80 -7.77 -3.18 3.89
N LEU A 81 -6.93 -3.75 4.76
CA LEU A 81 -6.25 -5.01 4.48
C LEU A 81 -7.14 -6.21 4.80
N ASP A 82 -7.15 -7.19 3.92
CA ASP A 82 -7.75 -8.49 4.17
C ASP A 82 -6.74 -9.45 4.78
N ASP A 83 -5.55 -9.52 4.20
CA ASP A 83 -4.47 -10.41 4.60
C ASP A 83 -3.17 -9.66 4.71
N VAL A 84 -2.26 -10.15 5.54
CA VAL A 84 -0.91 -9.61 5.67
C VAL A 84 0.14 -10.68 5.48
N ILE A 85 1.28 -10.26 4.95
CA ILE A 85 2.48 -11.10 4.81
C ILE A 85 3.63 -10.33 5.44
N PHE A 86 4.26 -10.93 6.46
CA PHE A 86 5.45 -10.35 7.08
C PHE A 86 6.68 -10.96 6.47
N ILE A 87 7.58 -10.12 5.96
CA ILE A 87 8.81 -10.55 5.29
C ILE A 87 10.01 -10.04 6.09
N LYS A 88 10.98 -10.93 6.32
CA LYS A 88 12.23 -10.60 6.99
C LYS A 88 13.38 -11.31 6.27
N GLN A 89 14.40 -10.54 5.90
CA GLN A 89 15.61 -11.08 5.24
C GLN A 89 15.27 -11.96 4.02
N GLY A 90 14.32 -11.51 3.20
CA GLY A 90 13.92 -12.21 1.99
C GLY A 90 13.06 -13.45 2.22
N GLN A 91 12.60 -13.68 3.44
CA GLN A 91 11.77 -14.84 3.78
C GLN A 91 10.43 -14.43 4.35
N ILE A 92 9.41 -15.21 4.04
CA ILE A 92 8.09 -15.02 4.64
C ILE A 92 8.13 -15.59 6.06
N VAL A 93 7.94 -14.70 7.03
CA VAL A 93 7.89 -15.06 8.47
C VAL A 93 6.48 -15.44 8.88
N LEU A 94 5.49 -14.76 8.31
CA LEU A 94 4.08 -14.93 8.68
C LEU A 94 3.20 -14.56 7.49
N GLN A 95 2.14 -15.34 7.31
CA GLN A 95 1.04 -15.00 6.40
C GLN A 95 -0.27 -15.34 7.13
N MET A 96 -1.16 -14.34 7.30
CA MET A 96 -2.40 -14.59 8.00
C MET A 96 -3.43 -13.50 7.70
N PRO A 97 -4.75 -13.82 7.77
CA PRO A 97 -5.79 -12.79 7.67
C PRO A 97 -5.70 -11.79 8.81
N VAL A 98 -6.03 -10.54 8.52
CA VAL A 98 -6.05 -9.46 9.53
C VAL A 98 -7.01 -9.79 10.66
N ASP A 99 -8.17 -10.34 10.34
CA ASP A 99 -9.18 -10.71 11.33
C ASP A 99 -8.64 -11.76 12.31
N ASP A 100 -7.83 -12.70 11.83
CA ASP A 100 -7.20 -13.71 12.70
C ASP A 100 -6.23 -13.07 13.69
N ILE A 101 -5.49 -12.05 13.27
CA ILE A 101 -4.60 -11.32 14.17
C ILE A 101 -5.40 -10.65 15.28
N ARG A 102 -6.49 -10.01 14.92
CA ARG A 102 -7.35 -9.32 15.91
C ARG A 102 -8.03 -10.29 16.88
N GLU A 103 -8.56 -11.39 16.36
CA GLU A 103 -9.31 -12.36 17.16
C GLU A 103 -8.40 -13.25 18.00
N LYS A 104 -7.35 -13.82 17.41
CA LYS A 104 -6.48 -14.80 18.07
C LYS A 104 -5.44 -14.15 18.97
N HIS A 105 -4.93 -12.99 18.59
CA HIS A 105 -3.87 -12.31 19.32
C HIS A 105 -4.36 -11.09 20.08
N GLY A 106 -5.59 -10.62 19.84
CA GLY A 106 -6.16 -9.46 20.51
C GLY A 106 -5.38 -8.18 20.24
N LYS A 107 -4.72 -8.07 19.09
CA LYS A 107 -3.83 -6.96 18.76
C LYS A 107 -4.15 -6.38 17.38
N THR A 108 -3.76 -5.12 17.17
CA THR A 108 -3.73 -4.54 15.83
C THR A 108 -2.59 -5.19 15.05
N VAL A 109 -2.66 -5.07 13.72
CA VAL A 109 -1.60 -5.58 12.85
C VAL A 109 -0.27 -4.87 13.15
N ASP A 110 -0.32 -3.55 13.36
CA ASP A 110 0.87 -2.77 13.71
C ASP A 110 1.50 -3.25 15.02
N ALA A 111 0.70 -3.47 16.06
CA ALA A 111 1.19 -3.97 17.35
C ALA A 111 1.78 -5.38 17.21
N TYR A 112 1.14 -6.24 16.45
CA TYR A 112 1.62 -7.59 16.23
C TYR A 112 2.92 -7.61 15.41
N PHE A 113 3.01 -6.76 14.39
CA PHE A 113 4.24 -6.59 13.62
C PHE A 113 5.42 -6.17 14.51
N ARG A 114 5.20 -5.20 15.39
CA ARG A 114 6.23 -4.73 16.33
C ARG A 114 6.68 -5.85 17.26
N GLU A 115 5.76 -6.69 17.72
CA GLU A 115 6.08 -7.83 18.57
C GLU A 115 6.91 -8.88 17.81
N VAL A 116 6.50 -9.25 16.61
CA VAL A 116 7.19 -10.25 15.79
C VAL A 116 8.60 -9.82 15.41
N PHE A 117 8.79 -8.53 15.12
CA PHE A 117 10.09 -7.98 14.72
C PHE A 117 10.85 -7.30 15.86
N ALA A 118 10.39 -7.40 17.09
CA ALA A 118 11.11 -6.87 18.24
C ALA A 118 12.46 -7.58 18.41
N CYS A 119 13.47 -6.79 18.73
CA CYS A 119 14.81 -7.31 19.02
C CYS A 119 14.92 -7.69 20.50
#